data_e9114bf310e9032910512c33e2cae1b7
#
_entry.id   e9114bf310e9032910512c33e2cae1b7
#
_cell.length_a   1.000
_cell.length_b   1.000
_cell.length_c   1.000
_cell.angle_alpha   90.00
_cell.angle_beta   90.00
_cell.angle_gamma   90.00
#
_symmetry.space_group_name_H-M   'P 1'
#
loop_
_entity.id
_entity.type
_entity.pdbx_description
1 polymer ?
#
loop_
_entity_poly.entity_id
_entity_poly.type
_entity_poly.pdbx_seq_one_letter_code
_entity_poly.pdbx_strand_id
1 'polypeptide(L)'
;MKKMEHETSDVAEAQLINGRRKSSWKSKSKRTLLKKEGQSNLVFKGIKQKNMKYIKDIYITLLDIKWRWAILILFTGFLGSYFFFSFIYYAMSYVHGDIANANNPNFTPCIVNLKTYWDALLFSIETQSTLGYGTIYPAADCSGTVPVVFLQITLGFLIQTMLLGFVFVKIARPKHRRHTLIFSQYACICKEDNQLTLQIRVGDIRSTHLIDTHLYGILVKRYINQERYAYPLFQHEIEFEAHGMGDRLFLIWPMILSHKITAESPLYTMSPENMTATEFELLILLEGTIESTGEMVQTRTCFTNRDILWGYRFTHIEEYDERSDKWCIDFLRFNNVVPTTTPRCSAKDLDEDPSRMDEGDPNEGSTTPNLDKESSSRDVKDFDTIDSSIATDAEERELLA
;
A
#
# COMPACT_ATOMS: atom_id res chain seq x y z
N MET A 1 -9.55 -29.79 32.38
CA MET A 1 -9.76 -28.54 33.17
C MET A 1 -8.48 -27.77 33.42
N LYS A 2 -7.40 -28.31 34.00
CA LYS A 2 -6.14 -27.57 34.20
C LYS A 2 -5.44 -27.03 32.95
N LYS A 3 -5.55 -27.69 31.79
CA LYS A 3 -4.94 -27.26 30.52
C LYS A 3 -5.66 -26.06 29.90
N MET A 4 -6.97 -25.97 30.04
CA MET A 4 -7.77 -24.79 29.60
C MET A 4 -7.57 -23.57 30.50
N GLU A 5 -7.28 -23.75 31.78
CA GLU A 5 -7.00 -22.62 32.68
C GLU A 5 -5.61 -22.01 32.41
N HIS A 6 -4.64 -22.82 31.95
CA HIS A 6 -3.31 -22.32 31.59
C HIS A 6 -3.32 -21.54 30.27
N GLU A 7 -3.99 -22.04 29.22
CA GLU A 7 -4.16 -21.31 27.96
C GLU A 7 -4.94 -19.99 28.11
N THR A 8 -5.94 -19.96 28.99
CA THR A 8 -6.69 -18.73 29.31
C THR A 8 -5.86 -17.71 30.09
N SER A 9 -4.92 -18.17 30.96
CA SER A 9 -4.01 -17.27 31.69
C SER A 9 -2.99 -16.63 30.73
N ASP A 10 -2.43 -17.40 29.82
CA ASP A 10 -1.41 -16.91 28.84
C ASP A 10 -2.02 -15.96 27.83
N VAL A 11 -3.25 -16.22 27.36
CA VAL A 11 -4.00 -15.29 26.49
C VAL A 11 -4.38 -14.02 27.23
N ALA A 12 -4.75 -14.11 28.51
CA ALA A 12 -5.07 -12.96 29.34
C ALA A 12 -3.81 -12.12 29.64
N GLU A 13 -2.65 -12.75 29.84
CA GLU A 13 -1.38 -12.07 30.09
C GLU A 13 -0.86 -11.40 28.81
N ALA A 14 -0.99 -12.04 27.64
CA ALA A 14 -0.71 -11.44 26.34
C ALA A 14 -1.64 -10.24 26.04
N GLN A 15 -2.91 -10.31 26.46
CA GLN A 15 -3.85 -9.19 26.35
C GLN A 15 -3.52 -8.04 27.32
N LEU A 16 -3.02 -8.36 28.53
CA LEU A 16 -2.58 -7.38 29.53
C LEU A 16 -1.31 -6.64 29.08
N ILE A 17 -0.37 -7.31 28.42
CA ILE A 17 0.83 -6.70 27.83
C ILE A 17 0.43 -5.76 26.69
N ASN A 18 -0.52 -6.18 25.84
CA ASN A 18 -1.09 -5.35 24.78
C ASN A 18 -1.85 -4.13 25.34
N GLY A 19 -2.60 -4.30 26.42
CA GLY A 19 -3.35 -3.22 27.09
C GLY A 19 -2.44 -2.19 27.77
N ARG A 20 -1.41 -2.62 28.49
CA ARG A 20 -0.47 -1.73 29.21
C ARG A 20 0.42 -0.92 28.27
N ARG A 21 0.85 -1.46 27.13
CA ARG A 21 1.64 -0.72 26.14
C ARG A 21 0.84 0.30 25.34
N LYS A 22 -0.46 0.09 25.10
CA LYS A 22 -1.31 1.08 24.39
C LYS A 22 -1.40 2.43 25.11
N SER A 23 -1.31 2.48 26.44
CA SER A 23 -1.38 3.74 27.20
C SER A 23 -0.09 4.57 27.21
N SER A 24 1.07 3.93 27.03
CA SER A 24 2.39 4.60 26.99
C SER A 24 2.77 5.10 25.57
N TRP A 25 2.06 4.68 24.53
CA TRP A 25 2.47 4.88 23.13
C TRP A 25 2.12 6.22 22.51
N LYS A 26 1.32 7.06 23.17
CA LYS A 26 0.95 8.38 22.61
C LYS A 26 2.07 9.44 22.65
N SER A 27 3.23 9.16 23.22
CA SER A 27 4.17 10.24 23.58
C SER A 27 5.49 10.37 22.80
N LYS A 28 5.94 9.57 21.85
CA LYS A 28 7.24 9.87 21.17
C LYS A 28 7.50 9.22 19.80
N SER A 29 6.53 9.03 18.96
CA SER A 29 6.75 8.60 17.55
C SER A 29 7.11 9.76 16.60
N LYS A 30 7.99 10.68 17.00
CA LYS A 30 8.24 11.89 16.19
C LYS A 30 9.48 11.84 15.29
N ARG A 31 10.25 10.78 15.25
CA ARG A 31 11.54 10.76 14.54
C ARG A 31 11.74 9.60 13.55
N THR A 32 10.71 8.84 13.22
CA THR A 32 10.83 7.73 12.28
C THR A 32 10.87 8.21 10.83
N LEU A 33 11.70 7.56 10.00
CA LEU A 33 11.82 7.80 8.56
C LEU A 33 10.54 7.40 7.81
N LEU A 34 9.94 6.27 8.24
CA LEU A 34 8.67 5.78 7.76
C LEU A 34 7.67 5.64 8.91
N LYS A 35 6.40 5.84 8.62
CA LYS A 35 5.31 5.44 9.49
C LYS A 35 5.03 3.94 9.31
N LYS A 36 4.36 3.30 10.27
CA LYS A 36 3.96 1.88 10.15
C LYS A 36 3.12 1.58 8.91
N GLU A 37 2.33 2.55 8.46
CA GLU A 37 1.54 2.46 7.22
C GLU A 37 2.38 2.69 5.94
N GLY A 38 3.71 2.71 6.04
CA GLY A 38 4.63 2.86 4.91
C GLY A 38 4.71 4.27 4.31
N GLN A 39 4.12 5.27 4.95
CA GLN A 39 4.24 6.66 4.51
C GLN A 39 5.59 7.25 4.92
N SER A 40 6.25 7.93 3.97
CA SER A 40 7.50 8.65 4.26
C SER A 40 7.26 9.85 5.15
N ASN A 41 8.10 10.00 6.17
CA ASN A 41 8.11 11.12 7.10
C ASN A 41 9.24 12.12 6.80
N LEU A 42 9.78 12.10 5.58
CA LEU A 42 10.89 12.93 5.13
C LEU A 42 10.38 14.23 4.51
N VAL A 43 11.05 15.34 4.82
CA VAL A 43 10.78 16.65 4.24
C VAL A 43 11.98 17.09 3.41
N PHE A 44 11.78 17.27 2.11
CA PHE A 44 12.82 17.75 1.20
C PHE A 44 12.81 19.27 1.12
N LYS A 45 13.96 19.90 1.42
CA LYS A 45 14.16 21.35 1.37
C LYS A 45 15.24 21.71 0.35
N GLY A 46 15.20 22.92 -0.19
CA GLY A 46 16.27 23.47 -1.03
C GLY A 46 16.31 22.97 -2.48
N ILE A 47 15.22 22.39 -3.00
CA ILE A 47 15.17 21.95 -4.39
C ILE A 47 15.04 23.17 -5.31
N LYS A 48 16.10 23.46 -6.09
CA LYS A 48 16.09 24.52 -7.09
C LYS A 48 15.13 24.19 -8.24
N GLN A 49 14.35 25.17 -8.68
CA GLN A 49 13.42 25.07 -9.83
C GLN A 49 12.43 23.89 -9.74
N LYS A 50 11.95 23.58 -8.54
CA LYS A 50 11.02 22.47 -8.31
C LYS A 50 9.83 22.52 -9.28
N ASN A 51 9.16 23.67 -9.39
CA ASN A 51 7.98 23.82 -10.23
C ASN A 51 8.26 23.56 -11.70
N MET A 52 9.40 24.04 -12.24
CA MET A 52 9.78 23.79 -13.64
C MET A 52 10.04 22.31 -13.92
N LYS A 53 10.61 21.58 -12.97
CA LYS A 53 10.81 20.13 -13.10
C LYS A 53 9.49 19.38 -13.12
N TYR A 54 8.52 19.76 -12.29
CA TYR A 54 7.18 19.18 -12.27
C TYR A 54 6.39 19.49 -13.56
N ILE A 55 6.55 20.69 -14.14
CA ILE A 55 5.92 21.05 -15.43
C ILE A 55 6.52 20.24 -16.59
N LYS A 56 7.84 20.03 -16.60
CA LYS A 56 8.48 19.19 -17.63
C LYS A 56 7.99 17.74 -17.59
N ASP A 57 7.58 17.27 -16.43
CA ASP A 57 7.04 15.94 -16.21
C ASP A 57 5.55 15.99 -15.84
N ILE A 58 4.80 16.75 -16.68
CA ILE A 58 3.38 17.03 -16.41
C ILE A 58 2.53 15.77 -16.33
N TYR A 59 2.82 14.77 -17.17
CA TYR A 59 2.05 13.53 -17.22
C TYR A 59 2.11 12.77 -15.89
N ILE A 60 3.31 12.51 -15.37
CA ILE A 60 3.49 11.83 -14.07
C ILE A 60 2.96 12.69 -12.93
N THR A 61 3.18 14.01 -13.00
CA THR A 61 2.64 14.94 -12.01
C THR A 61 1.12 14.86 -11.92
N LEU A 62 0.41 14.83 -13.04
CA LEU A 62 -1.05 14.66 -13.09
C LEU A 62 -1.49 13.30 -12.53
N LEU A 63 -0.73 12.24 -12.83
CA LEU A 63 -1.00 10.90 -12.28
C LEU A 63 -0.85 10.86 -10.75
N ASP A 64 0.05 11.64 -10.16
CA ASP A 64 0.32 11.66 -8.72
C ASP A 64 -0.60 12.59 -7.93
N ILE A 65 -1.22 13.57 -8.57
CA ILE A 65 -2.21 14.45 -7.94
C ILE A 65 -3.42 13.62 -7.47
N LYS A 66 -4.08 14.09 -6.40
CA LYS A 66 -5.32 13.48 -5.90
C LYS A 66 -6.38 13.47 -6.99
N TRP A 67 -7.21 12.42 -7.02
CA TRP A 67 -8.23 12.18 -8.04
C TRP A 67 -9.13 13.39 -8.32
N ARG A 68 -9.58 14.08 -7.27
CA ARG A 68 -10.42 15.28 -7.38
C ARG A 68 -9.78 16.40 -8.22
N TRP A 69 -8.50 16.68 -7.99
CA TRP A 69 -7.78 17.73 -8.71
C TRP A 69 -7.44 17.32 -10.14
N ALA A 70 -7.15 16.04 -10.35
CA ALA A 70 -6.89 15.54 -11.69
C ALA A 70 -8.13 15.67 -12.58
N ILE A 71 -9.31 15.26 -12.10
CA ILE A 71 -10.57 15.42 -12.82
C ILE A 71 -10.86 16.90 -13.08
N LEU A 72 -10.68 17.77 -12.07
CA LEU A 72 -10.91 19.20 -12.23
C LEU A 72 -10.05 19.81 -13.35
N ILE A 73 -8.75 19.51 -13.35
CA ILE A 73 -7.81 20.04 -14.35
C ILE A 73 -8.19 19.54 -15.75
N LEU A 74 -8.48 18.25 -15.89
CA LEU A 74 -8.85 17.67 -17.18
C LEU A 74 -10.19 18.22 -17.69
N PHE A 75 -11.19 18.31 -16.81
CA PHE A 75 -12.49 18.84 -17.16
C PHE A 75 -12.41 20.31 -17.55
N THR A 76 -11.64 21.11 -16.79
CA THR A 76 -11.43 22.54 -17.10
C THR A 76 -10.67 22.70 -18.44
N GLY A 77 -9.67 21.87 -18.72
CA GLY A 77 -8.96 21.90 -20.01
C GLY A 77 -9.88 21.54 -21.18
N PHE A 78 -10.73 20.54 -21.00
CA PHE A 78 -11.70 20.11 -22.00
C PHE A 78 -12.76 21.19 -22.27
N LEU A 79 -13.40 21.72 -21.22
CA LEU A 79 -14.32 22.84 -21.35
C LEU A 79 -13.64 24.09 -21.91
N GLY A 80 -12.41 24.37 -21.48
CA GLY A 80 -11.63 25.51 -21.96
C GLY A 80 -11.45 25.49 -23.48
N SER A 81 -11.30 24.31 -24.08
CA SER A 81 -11.20 24.17 -25.54
C SER A 81 -12.49 24.58 -26.25
N TYR A 82 -13.66 24.26 -25.71
CA TYR A 82 -14.95 24.70 -26.27
C TYR A 82 -15.08 26.23 -26.23
N PHE A 83 -14.77 26.86 -25.12
CA PHE A 83 -14.81 28.31 -24.98
C PHE A 83 -13.79 29.01 -25.89
N PHE A 84 -12.60 28.43 -26.03
CA PHE A 84 -11.56 28.97 -26.92
C PHE A 84 -12.02 29.00 -28.38
N PHE A 85 -12.55 27.88 -28.90
CA PHE A 85 -13.01 27.81 -30.27
C PHE A 85 -14.31 28.60 -30.50
N SER A 86 -15.23 28.63 -29.50
CA SER A 86 -16.43 29.46 -29.59
C SER A 86 -16.10 30.95 -29.73
N PHE A 87 -15.06 31.40 -29.02
CA PHE A 87 -14.57 32.78 -29.16
C PHE A 87 -14.04 33.07 -30.57
N ILE A 88 -13.30 32.11 -31.15
CA ILE A 88 -12.80 32.22 -32.52
C ILE A 88 -13.96 32.29 -33.51
N TYR A 89 -14.97 31.44 -33.40
CA TYR A 89 -16.14 31.46 -34.29
C TYR A 89 -16.94 32.74 -34.16
N TYR A 90 -17.16 33.18 -32.91
CA TYR A 90 -17.85 34.45 -32.69
C TYR A 90 -17.09 35.63 -33.24
N ALA A 91 -15.78 35.68 -33.05
CA ALA A 91 -14.91 36.74 -33.62
C ALA A 91 -14.91 36.72 -35.15
N MET A 92 -14.85 35.55 -35.80
CA MET A 92 -14.94 35.41 -37.25
C MET A 92 -16.28 35.93 -37.78
N SER A 93 -17.39 35.52 -37.20
CA SER A 93 -18.73 35.98 -37.59
C SER A 93 -18.94 37.47 -37.33
N TYR A 94 -18.33 38.01 -36.27
CA TYR A 94 -18.37 39.45 -35.99
C TYR A 94 -17.61 40.26 -37.04
N VAL A 95 -16.39 39.86 -37.37
CA VAL A 95 -15.54 40.54 -38.38
C VAL A 95 -16.13 40.45 -39.77
N HIS A 96 -16.71 39.31 -40.15
CA HIS A 96 -17.36 39.13 -41.45
C HIS A 96 -18.69 39.90 -41.56
N GLY A 97 -19.30 40.25 -40.42
CA GLY A 97 -20.57 40.98 -40.37
C GLY A 97 -21.81 40.09 -40.39
N ASP A 98 -21.65 38.78 -40.09
CA ASP A 98 -22.78 37.83 -40.04
C ASP A 98 -23.83 38.24 -38.99
N ILE A 99 -23.37 38.74 -37.83
CA ILE A 99 -24.21 39.17 -36.74
C ILE A 99 -25.00 40.46 -37.10
N ALA A 100 -24.32 41.40 -37.76
CA ALA A 100 -24.95 42.66 -38.16
C ALA A 100 -25.99 42.48 -39.30
N ASN A 101 -25.76 41.54 -40.22
CA ASN A 101 -26.59 41.24 -41.36
C ASN A 101 -27.48 39.98 -41.20
N ALA A 102 -27.70 39.50 -39.99
CA ALA A 102 -28.42 38.26 -39.69
C ALA A 102 -29.85 38.22 -40.26
N ASN A 103 -30.47 39.37 -40.54
CA ASN A 103 -31.82 39.49 -41.07
C ASN A 103 -31.85 39.86 -42.57
N ASN A 104 -30.70 39.97 -43.23
CA ASN A 104 -30.61 40.34 -44.63
C ASN A 104 -30.63 39.09 -45.54
N PRO A 105 -31.68 38.82 -46.35
CA PRO A 105 -31.78 37.58 -47.13
C PRO A 105 -30.74 37.50 -48.29
N ASN A 106 -30.11 38.61 -48.65
CA ASN A 106 -29.09 38.67 -49.71
C ASN A 106 -27.66 38.54 -49.19
N PHE A 107 -27.46 38.39 -47.89
CA PHE A 107 -26.11 38.26 -47.29
C PHE A 107 -25.80 36.77 -47.02
N THR A 108 -24.62 36.35 -47.47
CA THR A 108 -24.13 34.97 -47.26
C THR A 108 -23.25 34.96 -46.01
N PRO A 109 -23.73 34.43 -44.89
CA PRO A 109 -22.93 34.38 -43.66
C PRO A 109 -21.87 33.29 -43.71
N CYS A 110 -20.73 33.48 -43.02
CA CYS A 110 -19.70 32.47 -42.85
C CYS A 110 -20.17 31.27 -42.01
N ILE A 111 -20.98 31.56 -41.00
CA ILE A 111 -21.61 30.52 -40.17
C ILE A 111 -23.12 30.79 -40.15
N VAL A 112 -23.87 29.90 -40.73
CA VAL A 112 -25.32 30.03 -40.85
C VAL A 112 -25.96 29.87 -39.49
N ASN A 113 -26.95 30.74 -39.19
CA ASN A 113 -27.73 30.79 -37.92
C ASN A 113 -26.93 31.14 -36.66
N LEU A 114 -25.73 31.73 -36.80
CA LEU A 114 -24.99 32.25 -35.66
C LEU A 114 -25.35 33.70 -35.40
N LYS A 115 -26.08 33.99 -34.31
CA LYS A 115 -26.55 35.34 -33.95
C LYS A 115 -25.94 35.83 -32.62
N THR A 116 -25.72 34.89 -31.69
CA THR A 116 -25.24 35.17 -30.31
C THR A 116 -23.97 34.41 -30.01
N TYR A 117 -23.30 34.79 -28.93
CA TYR A 117 -22.17 34.02 -28.42
C TYR A 117 -22.58 32.58 -27.99
N TRP A 118 -23.80 32.40 -27.52
CA TRP A 118 -24.31 31.07 -27.15
C TRP A 118 -24.46 30.15 -28.36
N ASP A 119 -24.81 30.69 -29.51
CA ASP A 119 -24.85 29.94 -30.77
C ASP A 119 -23.44 29.51 -31.20
N ALA A 120 -22.44 30.38 -31.04
CA ALA A 120 -21.05 30.06 -31.27
C ALA A 120 -20.54 28.96 -30.33
N LEU A 121 -20.94 29.03 -29.06
CA LEU A 121 -20.59 28.00 -28.07
C LEU A 121 -21.25 26.66 -28.39
N LEU A 122 -22.51 26.68 -28.75
CA LEU A 122 -23.25 25.48 -29.19
C LEU A 122 -22.55 24.85 -30.41
N PHE A 123 -22.23 25.65 -31.43
CA PHE A 123 -21.52 25.20 -32.62
C PHE A 123 -20.15 24.59 -32.27
N SER A 124 -19.38 25.21 -31.37
CA SER A 124 -18.11 24.66 -30.90
C SER A 124 -18.28 23.32 -30.20
N ILE A 125 -19.31 23.16 -29.34
CA ILE A 125 -19.63 21.90 -28.66
C ILE A 125 -20.02 20.83 -29.70
N GLU A 126 -20.93 21.12 -30.59
CA GLU A 126 -21.39 20.18 -31.64
C GLU A 126 -20.26 19.71 -32.55
N THR A 127 -19.37 20.64 -32.94
CA THR A 127 -18.22 20.36 -33.80
C THR A 127 -17.20 19.45 -33.12
N GLN A 128 -16.79 19.80 -31.91
CA GLN A 128 -15.76 19.03 -31.21
C GLN A 128 -16.27 17.69 -30.67
N SER A 129 -17.56 17.62 -30.29
CA SER A 129 -18.19 16.35 -29.87
C SER A 129 -18.66 15.50 -31.06
N THR A 130 -18.51 15.99 -32.28
CA THR A 130 -18.92 15.31 -33.54
C THR A 130 -20.41 15.00 -33.61
N LEU A 131 -21.27 15.79 -32.91
CA LEU A 131 -22.72 15.61 -32.92
C LEU A 131 -23.36 16.12 -34.22
N GLY A 132 -23.11 17.38 -34.56
CA GLY A 132 -23.56 17.99 -35.82
C GLY A 132 -25.06 17.99 -36.02
N TYR A 133 -25.84 18.62 -35.14
CA TYR A 133 -27.31 18.71 -35.29
C TYR A 133 -27.76 19.39 -36.60
N GLY A 134 -26.87 20.17 -37.23
CA GLY A 134 -27.14 20.82 -38.51
C GLY A 134 -28.02 22.09 -38.39
N THR A 135 -28.25 22.59 -37.19
CA THR A 135 -28.93 23.87 -36.96
C THR A 135 -28.03 25.08 -37.21
N ILE A 136 -26.77 24.93 -36.87
CA ILE A 136 -25.66 25.89 -37.08
C ILE A 136 -24.60 25.16 -37.89
N TYR A 137 -24.19 25.71 -39.03
CA TYR A 137 -23.20 25.06 -39.90
C TYR A 137 -22.34 26.08 -40.64
N PRO A 138 -21.10 25.73 -41.02
CA PRO A 138 -20.21 26.60 -41.76
C PRO A 138 -20.64 26.65 -43.24
N ALA A 139 -20.64 27.86 -43.84
CA ALA A 139 -20.84 28.01 -45.27
C ALA A 139 -19.53 27.70 -46.01
N ALA A 140 -19.62 26.99 -47.12
CA ALA A 140 -18.47 26.62 -47.95
C ALA A 140 -17.77 27.81 -48.62
N ASP A 141 -18.50 28.90 -48.82
CA ASP A 141 -17.99 30.11 -49.49
C ASP A 141 -17.02 30.91 -48.61
N CYS A 142 -17.02 30.67 -47.29
CA CYS A 142 -16.09 31.33 -46.37
C CYS A 142 -14.82 30.52 -46.18
N SER A 143 -13.73 30.89 -46.84
CA SER A 143 -12.48 30.15 -46.87
C SER A 143 -11.79 29.99 -45.51
N GLY A 144 -12.09 30.86 -44.54
CA GLY A 144 -11.49 30.83 -43.21
C GLY A 144 -12.14 29.86 -42.23
N THR A 145 -13.40 29.50 -42.41
CA THR A 145 -14.16 28.69 -41.46
C THR A 145 -13.75 27.21 -41.47
N VAL A 146 -13.56 26.64 -42.67
CA VAL A 146 -13.23 25.23 -42.85
C VAL A 146 -11.90 24.84 -42.18
N PRO A 147 -10.77 25.59 -42.33
CA PRO A 147 -9.53 25.30 -41.64
C PRO A 147 -9.67 25.33 -40.11
N VAL A 148 -10.47 26.27 -39.56
CA VAL A 148 -10.68 26.36 -38.09
C VAL A 148 -11.49 25.17 -37.58
N VAL A 149 -12.54 24.75 -38.30
CA VAL A 149 -13.29 23.54 -37.99
C VAL A 149 -12.39 22.29 -38.00
N PHE A 150 -11.59 22.14 -39.07
CA PHE A 150 -10.63 21.03 -39.15
C PHE A 150 -9.63 21.02 -37.98
N LEU A 151 -9.07 22.18 -37.63
CA LEU A 151 -8.15 22.32 -36.53
C LEU A 151 -8.84 21.96 -35.18
N GLN A 152 -10.08 22.42 -34.97
CA GLN A 152 -10.85 22.12 -33.77
C GLN A 152 -11.11 20.62 -33.64
N ILE A 153 -11.59 19.97 -34.70
CA ILE A 153 -11.87 18.52 -34.67
C ILE A 153 -10.61 17.74 -34.35
N THR A 154 -9.48 18.08 -35.01
CA THR A 154 -8.19 17.40 -34.81
C THR A 154 -7.69 17.57 -33.38
N LEU A 155 -7.67 18.80 -32.85
CA LEU A 155 -7.23 19.09 -31.49
C LEU A 155 -8.20 18.48 -30.46
N GLY A 156 -9.50 18.56 -30.70
CA GLY A 156 -10.53 17.95 -29.84
C GLY A 156 -10.35 16.45 -29.71
N PHE A 157 -10.12 15.75 -30.82
CA PHE A 157 -9.84 14.31 -30.84
C PHE A 157 -8.57 13.96 -30.07
N LEU A 158 -7.48 14.73 -30.23
CA LEU A 158 -6.24 14.52 -29.48
C LEU A 158 -6.45 14.71 -27.96
N ILE A 159 -7.17 15.77 -27.56
CA ILE A 159 -7.48 16.03 -26.14
C ILE A 159 -8.32 14.89 -25.58
N GLN A 160 -9.35 14.44 -26.30
CA GLN A 160 -10.23 13.35 -25.85
C GLN A 160 -9.47 12.02 -25.68
N THR A 161 -8.60 11.69 -26.62
CA THR A 161 -7.78 10.47 -26.58
C THR A 161 -6.79 10.51 -25.42
N MET A 162 -6.11 11.65 -25.22
CA MET A 162 -5.20 11.83 -24.07
C MET A 162 -5.94 11.71 -22.72
N LEU A 163 -7.14 12.30 -22.64
CA LEU A 163 -7.97 12.25 -21.45
C LEU A 163 -8.38 10.81 -21.11
N LEU A 164 -8.85 10.06 -22.11
CA LEU A 164 -9.24 8.66 -21.95
C LEU A 164 -8.05 7.81 -21.48
N GLY A 165 -6.89 7.94 -22.13
CA GLY A 165 -5.67 7.23 -21.76
C GLY A 165 -5.19 7.58 -20.35
N PHE A 166 -5.27 8.85 -19.97
CA PHE A 166 -4.94 9.29 -18.61
C PHE A 166 -5.87 8.68 -17.54
N VAL A 167 -7.18 8.71 -17.78
CA VAL A 167 -8.17 8.14 -16.86
C VAL A 167 -7.93 6.64 -16.71
N PHE A 168 -7.69 5.93 -17.82
CA PHE A 168 -7.40 4.51 -17.80
C PHE A 168 -6.16 4.19 -16.94
N VAL A 169 -5.02 4.83 -17.19
CA VAL A 169 -3.78 4.62 -16.41
C VAL A 169 -3.99 4.96 -14.93
N LYS A 170 -4.78 6.00 -14.63
CA LYS A 170 -5.03 6.40 -13.24
C LYS A 170 -5.93 5.41 -12.49
N ILE A 171 -6.89 4.78 -13.16
CA ILE A 171 -7.76 3.74 -12.60
C ILE A 171 -6.96 2.44 -12.41
N ALA A 172 -6.13 2.08 -13.39
CA ALA A 172 -5.33 0.85 -13.39
C ALA A 172 -4.33 0.80 -12.23
N ARG A 173 -3.86 1.95 -11.71
CA ARG A 173 -2.88 1.99 -10.61
C ARG A 173 -3.37 1.30 -9.33
N PRO A 174 -2.68 0.28 -8.81
CA PRO A 174 -3.14 -0.54 -7.67
C PRO A 174 -2.86 0.13 -6.31
N LYS A 175 -3.19 1.42 -6.14
CA LYS A 175 -2.90 2.15 -4.90
C LYS A 175 -3.53 1.52 -3.65
N HIS A 176 -4.66 0.86 -3.82
CA HIS A 176 -5.40 0.23 -2.72
C HIS A 176 -4.89 -1.17 -2.38
N ARG A 177 -4.27 -1.87 -3.32
CA ARG A 177 -3.75 -3.23 -3.13
C ARG A 177 -2.72 -3.33 -2.01
N ARG A 178 -1.88 -2.31 -1.83
CA ARG A 178 -0.91 -2.24 -0.74
C ARG A 178 -1.53 -2.27 0.66
N HIS A 179 -2.81 -1.90 0.81
CA HIS A 179 -3.50 -1.90 2.11
C HIS A 179 -4.03 -3.28 2.50
N THR A 180 -4.07 -4.23 1.56
CA THR A 180 -4.47 -5.61 1.83
C THR A 180 -3.28 -6.48 2.25
N LEU A 181 -2.06 -5.99 2.02
CA LEU A 181 -0.83 -6.61 2.51
C LEU A 181 -0.55 -6.09 3.93
N ILE A 182 -0.51 -6.99 4.88
CA ILE A 182 -0.38 -6.67 6.29
C ILE A 182 0.92 -7.22 6.85
N PHE A 183 1.52 -6.46 7.76
CA PHE A 183 2.68 -6.86 8.54
C PHE A 183 2.31 -6.97 10.01
N SER A 184 3.01 -7.82 10.73
CA SER A 184 2.87 -7.90 12.18
C SER A 184 3.16 -6.56 12.87
N GLN A 185 2.51 -6.35 13.99
CA GLN A 185 2.72 -5.14 14.79
C GLN A 185 4.12 -5.10 15.43
N TYR A 186 4.66 -6.27 15.75
CA TYR A 186 5.96 -6.48 16.38
C TYR A 186 6.84 -7.36 15.48
N ALA A 187 8.14 -7.23 15.62
CA ALA A 187 9.12 -8.22 15.21
C ALA A 187 9.59 -8.97 16.46
N CYS A 188 9.92 -10.24 16.34
CA CYS A 188 10.32 -11.09 17.46
C CYS A 188 11.76 -11.57 17.27
N ILE A 189 12.54 -11.62 18.33
CA ILE A 189 13.82 -12.32 18.34
C ILE A 189 13.69 -13.52 19.24
N CYS A 190 13.91 -14.70 18.68
CA CYS A 190 13.84 -15.98 19.39
C CYS A 190 14.98 -16.90 18.93
N LYS A 191 15.16 -17.98 19.69
CA LYS A 191 16.02 -19.09 19.31
C LYS A 191 15.26 -20.02 18.36
N GLU A 192 15.81 -20.29 17.19
CA GLU A 192 15.34 -21.25 16.21
C GLU A 192 16.54 -22.02 15.65
N ASP A 193 16.47 -23.35 15.62
CA ASP A 193 17.54 -24.22 15.16
C ASP A 193 18.94 -23.90 15.78
N ASN A 194 18.97 -23.61 17.07
CA ASN A 194 20.16 -23.19 17.80
C ASN A 194 20.81 -21.87 17.33
N GLN A 195 20.08 -21.02 16.63
CA GLN A 195 20.51 -19.69 16.22
C GLN A 195 19.52 -18.64 16.68
N LEU A 196 20.00 -17.42 16.93
CA LEU A 196 19.11 -16.28 17.14
C LEU A 196 18.56 -15.83 15.79
N THR A 197 17.24 -15.73 15.71
CA THR A 197 16.53 -15.32 14.51
C THR A 197 15.63 -14.13 14.80
N LEU A 198 15.60 -13.18 13.86
CA LEU A 198 14.64 -12.09 13.85
C LEU A 198 13.46 -12.49 12.97
N GLN A 199 12.27 -12.55 13.55
CA GLN A 199 11.04 -12.99 12.88
C GLN A 199 10.07 -11.82 12.68
N ILE A 200 9.40 -11.79 11.53
CA ILE A 200 8.26 -10.94 11.22
C ILE A 200 7.16 -11.78 10.59
N ARG A 201 5.90 -11.40 10.79
CA ARG A 201 4.79 -12.05 10.09
C ARG A 201 4.24 -11.14 9.01
N VAL A 202 4.00 -11.71 7.84
CA VAL A 202 3.45 -11.03 6.67
C VAL A 202 2.24 -11.81 6.16
N GLY A 203 1.21 -11.13 5.73
CA GLY A 203 0.01 -11.77 5.19
C GLY A 203 -0.69 -10.91 4.14
N ASP A 204 -1.51 -11.56 3.35
CA ASP A 204 -2.43 -10.94 2.42
C ASP A 204 -3.86 -11.26 2.84
N ILE A 205 -4.71 -10.25 2.91
CA ILE A 205 -6.13 -10.44 3.28
C ILE A 205 -6.96 -10.92 2.10
N ARG A 206 -6.47 -10.70 0.85
CA ARG A 206 -7.19 -11.10 -0.35
C ARG A 206 -6.96 -12.56 -0.71
N SER A 207 -7.96 -13.17 -1.32
CA SER A 207 -7.87 -14.51 -1.92
C SER A 207 -7.03 -14.56 -3.21
N THR A 208 -6.88 -13.40 -3.89
CA THR A 208 -5.99 -13.26 -5.05
C THR A 208 -4.59 -12.94 -4.59
N HIS A 209 -3.67 -13.88 -4.77
CA HIS A 209 -2.28 -13.75 -4.34
C HIS A 209 -1.42 -12.92 -5.30
N LEU A 210 -0.26 -12.54 -4.81
CA LEU A 210 0.77 -11.88 -5.61
C LEU A 210 1.68 -12.95 -6.23
N ILE A 211 2.12 -12.68 -7.45
CA ILE A 211 3.13 -13.48 -8.16
C ILE A 211 4.49 -12.83 -7.96
N ASP A 212 5.54 -13.66 -7.92
CA ASP A 212 6.94 -13.22 -7.82
C ASP A 212 7.15 -12.24 -6.68
N THR A 213 6.75 -12.66 -5.49
CA THR A 213 6.78 -11.81 -4.30
C THR A 213 8.12 -11.96 -3.60
N HIS A 214 8.78 -10.83 -3.34
CA HIS A 214 10.06 -10.72 -2.65
C HIS A 214 9.95 -9.82 -1.43
N LEU A 215 10.70 -10.16 -0.38
CA LEU A 215 10.79 -9.32 0.81
C LEU A 215 12.25 -9.10 1.19
N TYR A 216 12.58 -7.87 1.48
CA TYR A 216 13.89 -7.50 2.00
C TYR A 216 13.78 -6.45 3.09
N GLY A 217 14.76 -6.41 3.96
CA GLY A 217 14.88 -5.48 5.06
C GLY A 217 16.04 -4.51 4.89
N ILE A 218 15.89 -3.31 5.42
CA ILE A 218 16.95 -2.31 5.49
C ILE A 218 17.04 -1.81 6.93
N LEU A 219 18.14 -2.12 7.61
CA LEU A 219 18.41 -1.56 8.93
C LEU A 219 19.11 -0.21 8.77
N VAL A 220 18.43 0.84 9.23
CA VAL A 220 18.98 2.20 9.22
C VAL A 220 19.46 2.55 10.61
N LYS A 221 20.76 2.76 10.76
CA LYS A 221 21.39 3.20 12.01
C LYS A 221 22.51 4.20 11.76
N ARG A 222 22.89 4.93 12.80
CA ARG A 222 24.07 5.78 12.74
C ARG A 222 25.33 4.93 12.65
N TYR A 223 26.19 5.23 11.68
CA TYR A 223 27.47 4.56 11.48
C TYR A 223 28.61 5.58 11.53
N ILE A 224 29.71 5.24 12.17
CA ILE A 224 30.94 6.04 12.21
C ILE A 224 32.01 5.22 11.55
N ASN A 225 32.62 5.76 10.46
CA ASN A 225 33.70 5.07 9.76
C ASN A 225 35.03 5.16 10.53
N GLN A 226 36.07 4.51 10.03
CA GLN A 226 37.39 4.50 10.63
C GLN A 226 38.01 5.90 10.73
N GLU A 227 37.66 6.81 9.83
CA GLU A 227 38.09 8.20 9.78
C GLU A 227 37.27 9.11 10.71
N ARG A 228 36.40 8.53 11.57
CA ARG A 228 35.53 9.22 12.51
C ARG A 228 34.46 10.09 11.84
N TYR A 229 34.15 9.86 10.55
CA TYR A 229 33.03 10.52 9.90
C TYR A 229 31.72 9.79 10.22
N ALA A 230 30.73 10.55 10.66
CA ALA A 230 29.44 10.00 11.07
C ALA A 230 28.40 10.07 9.93
N TYR A 231 27.89 8.92 9.53
CA TYR A 231 26.75 8.79 8.62
C TYR A 231 25.49 8.62 9.46
N PRO A 232 24.57 9.62 9.50
CA PRO A 232 23.41 9.57 10.38
C PRO A 232 22.36 8.53 9.96
N LEU A 233 22.29 8.20 8.67
CA LEU A 233 21.30 7.29 8.07
C LEU A 233 22.03 6.25 7.19
N PHE A 234 22.92 5.48 7.79
CA PHE A 234 23.59 4.40 7.09
C PHE A 234 22.67 3.20 6.98
N GLN A 235 22.61 2.60 5.80
CA GLN A 235 21.73 1.51 5.45
C GLN A 235 22.50 0.20 5.41
N HIS A 236 22.05 -0.79 6.14
CA HIS A 236 22.50 -2.17 6.07
C HIS A 236 21.35 -3.03 5.54
N GLU A 237 21.62 -3.84 4.56
CA GLU A 237 20.67 -4.81 4.04
C GLU A 237 20.49 -5.96 5.02
N ILE A 238 19.25 -6.44 5.14
CA ILE A 238 18.87 -7.63 5.92
C ILE A 238 18.02 -8.51 5.03
N GLU A 239 18.50 -9.69 4.74
CA GLU A 239 17.80 -10.70 3.99
C GLU A 239 16.85 -11.49 4.90
N PHE A 240 15.62 -11.73 4.44
CA PHE A 240 14.65 -12.56 5.13
C PHE A 240 14.35 -13.79 4.28
N GLU A 241 14.26 -14.93 4.94
CA GLU A 241 13.93 -16.22 4.34
C GLU A 241 12.55 -16.68 4.81
N ALA A 242 11.77 -17.22 3.90
CA ALA A 242 10.59 -18.02 4.24
C ALA A 242 11.03 -19.48 4.34
N HIS A 243 10.71 -20.17 5.40
CA HIS A 243 11.03 -21.58 5.67
C HIS A 243 11.46 -22.41 4.43
N GLY A 244 12.76 -22.36 4.06
CA GLY A 244 13.34 -23.14 2.98
C GLY A 244 13.11 -22.65 1.55
N MET A 245 12.41 -21.52 1.33
CA MET A 245 12.13 -20.98 -0.03
C MET A 245 13.02 -19.81 -0.44
N GLY A 246 14.01 -19.44 0.40
CA GLY A 246 14.86 -18.26 0.14
C GLY A 246 14.05 -16.97 0.18
N ASP A 247 14.34 -16.06 -0.75
CA ASP A 247 13.75 -14.72 -0.83
C ASP A 247 12.36 -14.67 -1.51
N ARG A 248 11.95 -15.76 -2.18
CA ARG A 248 10.66 -15.84 -2.85
C ARG A 248 9.56 -16.25 -1.88
N LEU A 249 8.46 -15.51 -1.90
CA LEU A 249 7.33 -15.74 -1.03
C LEU A 249 6.11 -16.24 -1.81
N PHE A 250 5.52 -17.31 -1.31
CA PHE A 250 4.25 -17.81 -1.81
C PHE A 250 3.12 -17.42 -0.84
N LEU A 251 2.67 -16.18 -0.93
CA LEU A 251 1.85 -15.52 0.07
C LEU A 251 0.34 -15.86 -0.09
N ILE A 252 0.00 -17.14 -0.06
CA ILE A 252 -1.41 -17.60 -0.03
C ILE A 252 -1.97 -17.56 1.39
N TRP A 253 -1.14 -17.82 2.39
CA TRP A 253 -1.47 -17.69 3.80
C TRP A 253 -0.42 -16.80 4.49
N PRO A 254 -0.72 -16.26 5.69
CA PRO A 254 0.26 -15.48 6.43
C PRO A 254 1.50 -16.32 6.78
N MET A 255 2.67 -15.80 6.46
CA MET A 255 3.95 -16.47 6.65
C MET A 255 4.79 -15.78 7.72
N ILE A 256 5.55 -16.55 8.47
CA ILE A 256 6.61 -16.04 9.33
C ILE A 256 7.91 -16.05 8.52
N LEU A 257 8.54 -14.90 8.42
CA LEU A 257 9.81 -14.72 7.74
C LEU A 257 10.88 -14.53 8.79
N SER A 258 12.00 -15.21 8.63
CA SER A 258 13.10 -15.22 9.57
C SER A 258 14.38 -14.71 8.93
N HIS A 259 15.12 -13.89 9.68
CA HIS A 259 16.48 -13.48 9.39
C HIS A 259 17.40 -14.11 10.44
N LYS A 260 18.31 -14.98 10.03
CA LYS A 260 19.31 -15.60 10.90
C LYS A 260 20.37 -14.57 11.25
N ILE A 261 20.59 -14.36 12.55
CA ILE A 261 21.57 -13.39 13.04
C ILE A 261 22.95 -14.05 13.04
N THR A 262 23.61 -14.02 11.88
CA THR A 262 24.96 -14.54 11.66
C THR A 262 26.02 -13.44 11.80
N ALA A 263 27.30 -13.79 11.68
CA ALA A 263 28.42 -12.85 11.74
C ALA A 263 28.34 -11.70 10.70
N GLU A 264 27.64 -11.92 9.59
CA GLU A 264 27.43 -10.90 8.53
C GLU A 264 26.26 -9.98 8.85
N SER A 265 25.38 -10.37 9.77
CA SER A 265 24.22 -9.60 10.16
C SER A 265 24.60 -8.31 10.89
N PRO A 266 23.98 -7.18 10.57
CA PRO A 266 24.17 -5.93 11.31
C PRO A 266 23.65 -5.99 12.75
N LEU A 267 22.91 -7.05 13.11
CA LEU A 267 22.39 -7.33 14.45
C LEU A 267 23.31 -8.25 15.27
N TYR A 268 24.41 -8.77 14.70
CA TYR A 268 25.27 -9.77 15.30
C TYR A 268 25.78 -9.42 16.71
N THR A 269 26.15 -8.15 16.93
CA THR A 269 26.68 -7.65 18.20
C THR A 269 25.60 -7.07 19.13
N MET A 270 24.30 -7.20 18.77
CA MET A 270 23.22 -6.62 19.53
C MET A 270 22.70 -7.59 20.59
N SER A 271 22.87 -7.23 21.87
CA SER A 271 22.18 -7.84 23.01
C SER A 271 20.83 -7.15 23.27
N PRO A 272 19.92 -7.71 24.07
CA PRO A 272 18.64 -7.08 24.44
C PRO A 272 18.80 -5.69 25.04
N GLU A 273 19.86 -5.48 25.84
CA GLU A 273 20.16 -4.21 26.50
C GLU A 273 20.65 -3.18 25.48
N ASN A 274 21.61 -3.58 24.65
CA ASN A 274 22.14 -2.73 23.58
C ASN A 274 21.08 -2.35 22.55
N MET A 275 20.16 -3.27 22.22
CA MET A 275 19.04 -3.04 21.32
C MET A 275 18.09 -1.97 21.85
N THR A 276 17.83 -2.01 23.17
CA THR A 276 16.98 -1.00 23.81
C THR A 276 17.64 0.37 23.84
N ALA A 277 18.96 0.42 24.01
CA ALA A 277 19.74 1.67 24.11
C ALA A 277 20.04 2.32 22.73
N THR A 278 20.16 1.50 21.67
CA THR A 278 20.52 1.97 20.34
C THR A 278 19.30 2.42 19.56
N GLU A 279 19.32 3.64 19.01
CA GLU A 279 18.30 4.09 18.08
C GLU A 279 18.59 3.57 16.67
N PHE A 280 17.71 2.73 16.14
CA PHE A 280 17.72 2.26 14.75
C PHE A 280 16.29 2.07 14.24
N GLU A 281 16.16 1.97 12.94
CA GLU A 281 14.90 1.66 12.26
C GLU A 281 15.14 0.50 11.29
N LEU A 282 14.30 -0.52 11.41
CA LEU A 282 14.24 -1.63 10.47
C LEU A 282 13.08 -1.37 9.50
N LEU A 283 13.42 -1.08 8.27
CA LEU A 283 12.47 -0.88 7.17
C LEU A 283 12.28 -2.22 6.47
N ILE A 284 11.04 -2.64 6.32
CA ILE A 284 10.68 -3.86 5.57
C ILE A 284 9.95 -3.45 4.31
N LEU A 285 10.37 -4.00 3.20
CA LEU A 285 9.80 -3.78 1.89
C LEU A 285 9.34 -5.11 1.31
N LEU A 286 8.09 -5.18 0.90
CA LEU A 286 7.48 -6.31 0.21
C LEU A 286 7.09 -5.84 -1.19
N GLU A 287 7.56 -6.55 -2.20
CA GLU A 287 7.27 -6.31 -3.60
C GLU A 287 6.64 -7.54 -4.23
N GLY A 288 5.75 -7.34 -5.16
CA GLY A 288 5.13 -8.45 -5.90
C GLY A 288 4.26 -7.94 -7.03
N THR A 289 3.91 -8.83 -7.94
CA THR A 289 3.10 -8.52 -9.12
C THR A 289 1.67 -9.04 -8.92
N ILE A 290 0.70 -8.20 -9.22
CA ILE A 290 -0.72 -8.59 -9.16
C ILE A 290 -1.05 -9.47 -10.35
N GLU A 291 -1.54 -10.68 -10.11
CA GLU A 291 -1.86 -11.65 -11.15
C GLU A 291 -2.82 -11.11 -12.22
N SER A 292 -3.88 -10.42 -11.80
CA SER A 292 -4.97 -9.96 -12.69
C SER A 292 -4.60 -8.79 -13.59
N THR A 293 -3.65 -7.92 -13.16
CA THR A 293 -3.31 -6.68 -13.89
C THR A 293 -1.88 -6.66 -14.40
N GLY A 294 -1.02 -7.54 -13.94
CA GLY A 294 0.42 -7.54 -14.25
C GLY A 294 1.16 -6.34 -13.65
N GLU A 295 0.53 -5.56 -12.77
CA GLU A 295 1.16 -4.39 -12.17
C GLU A 295 1.90 -4.75 -10.89
N MET A 296 3.07 -4.13 -10.71
CA MET A 296 3.89 -4.27 -9.52
C MET A 296 3.30 -3.45 -8.36
N VAL A 297 3.20 -4.06 -7.21
CA VAL A 297 2.85 -3.39 -5.95
C VAL A 297 3.99 -3.49 -4.97
N GLN A 298 4.33 -2.38 -4.33
CA GLN A 298 5.28 -2.32 -3.22
C GLN A 298 4.55 -1.83 -1.98
N THR A 299 4.68 -2.60 -0.90
CA THR A 299 4.27 -2.16 0.44
C THR A 299 5.46 -2.13 1.37
N ARG A 300 5.41 -1.30 2.40
CA ARG A 300 6.53 -1.10 3.32
C ARG A 300 6.02 -0.77 4.72
N THR A 301 6.79 -1.21 5.69
CA THR A 301 6.56 -0.90 7.11
C THR A 301 7.88 -0.57 7.81
N CYS A 302 7.79 -0.15 9.05
CA CYS A 302 8.95 0.22 9.86
C CYS A 302 8.80 -0.38 11.26
N PHE A 303 9.87 -0.99 11.75
CA PHE A 303 10.02 -1.40 13.14
C PHE A 303 11.14 -0.58 13.79
N THR A 304 10.84 -0.05 14.96
CA THR A 304 11.85 0.62 15.80
C THR A 304 12.38 -0.37 16.84
N ASN A 305 13.46 -0.02 17.54
CA ASN A 305 13.99 -0.81 18.64
C ASN A 305 12.95 -1.18 19.71
N ARG A 306 11.82 -0.44 19.81
CA ARG A 306 10.71 -0.69 20.74
C ARG A 306 9.68 -1.69 20.22
N ASP A 307 9.66 -1.90 18.92
CA ASP A 307 8.75 -2.81 18.24
C ASP A 307 9.33 -4.23 18.14
N ILE A 308 10.58 -4.42 18.56
CA ILE A 308 11.25 -5.71 18.57
C ILE A 308 11.11 -6.32 19.97
N LEU A 309 10.54 -7.51 20.03
CA LEU A 309 10.31 -8.28 21.23
C LEU A 309 11.36 -9.39 21.33
N TRP A 310 12.23 -9.32 22.35
CA TRP A 310 13.22 -10.36 22.60
C TRP A 310 12.66 -11.45 23.49
N GLY A 311 12.88 -12.72 23.15
CA GLY A 311 12.34 -13.86 23.90
C GLY A 311 10.86 -14.14 23.60
N TYR A 312 10.37 -13.75 22.43
CA TYR A 312 9.01 -14.03 21.97
C TYR A 312 9.02 -14.63 20.57
N ARG A 313 8.06 -15.49 20.29
CA ARG A 313 7.79 -16.05 18.97
C ARG A 313 6.32 -15.88 18.59
N PHE A 314 6.01 -15.93 17.32
CA PHE A 314 4.62 -15.87 16.86
C PHE A 314 3.89 -17.18 17.14
N THR A 315 2.60 -17.08 17.54
CA THR A 315 1.71 -18.24 17.66
C THR A 315 1.32 -18.74 16.27
N HIS A 316 1.02 -20.04 16.15
CA HIS A 316 0.40 -20.58 14.95
C HIS A 316 -1.03 -20.03 14.83
N ILE A 317 -1.45 -19.74 13.59
CA ILE A 317 -2.77 -19.19 13.25
C ILE A 317 -3.50 -20.08 12.24
N GLU A 318 -2.83 -21.13 11.80
CA GLU A 318 -3.31 -22.14 10.89
C GLU A 318 -3.96 -23.27 11.70
N GLU A 319 -5.25 -23.51 11.51
CA GLU A 319 -5.99 -24.61 12.13
C GLU A 319 -6.71 -25.42 11.04
N TYR A 320 -6.63 -26.75 11.12
CA TYR A 320 -7.38 -27.60 10.20
C TYR A 320 -8.76 -27.89 10.80
N ASP A 321 -9.82 -27.53 10.08
CA ASP A 321 -11.19 -27.80 10.48
C ASP A 321 -11.65 -29.12 9.85
N GLU A 322 -11.73 -30.16 10.65
CA GLU A 322 -12.17 -31.50 10.25
C GLU A 322 -13.61 -31.55 9.71
N ARG A 323 -14.47 -30.59 10.12
CA ARG A 323 -15.88 -30.56 9.70
C ARG A 323 -16.05 -30.05 8.28
N SER A 324 -15.29 -29.04 7.91
CA SER A 324 -15.33 -28.44 6.57
C SER A 324 -14.26 -29.01 5.62
N ASP A 325 -13.36 -29.87 6.11
CA ASP A 325 -12.20 -30.40 5.37
C ASP A 325 -11.33 -29.29 4.76
N LYS A 326 -11.09 -28.20 5.55
CA LYS A 326 -10.38 -27.02 5.10
C LYS A 326 -9.40 -26.49 6.16
N TRP A 327 -8.34 -25.88 5.68
CA TRP A 327 -7.47 -25.07 6.51
C TRP A 327 -8.13 -23.72 6.79
N CYS A 328 -8.25 -23.37 8.05
CA CYS A 328 -8.75 -22.09 8.53
C CYS A 328 -7.59 -21.24 9.03
N ILE A 329 -7.57 -19.97 8.68
CA ILE A 329 -6.55 -19.01 9.08
C ILE A 329 -7.19 -17.93 9.96
N ASP A 330 -6.80 -17.89 11.23
CA ASP A 330 -7.35 -16.93 12.18
C ASP A 330 -6.55 -15.62 12.18
N PHE A 331 -6.99 -14.64 11.42
CA PHE A 331 -6.37 -13.31 11.41
C PHE A 331 -6.52 -12.52 12.73
N LEU A 332 -7.42 -12.92 13.65
CA LEU A 332 -7.51 -12.30 14.96
C LEU A 332 -6.24 -12.57 15.79
N ARG A 333 -5.60 -13.71 15.55
CA ARG A 333 -4.34 -14.11 16.21
C ARG A 333 -3.09 -13.64 15.44
N PHE A 334 -3.23 -12.88 14.37
CA PHE A 334 -2.12 -12.46 13.49
C PHE A 334 -0.96 -11.78 14.24
N ASN A 335 -1.25 -11.02 15.29
CA ASN A 335 -0.26 -10.30 16.10
C ASN A 335 0.06 -10.99 17.44
N ASN A 336 -0.47 -12.18 17.68
CA ASN A 336 -0.25 -12.87 18.93
C ASN A 336 1.16 -13.47 18.99
N VAL A 337 1.82 -13.25 20.12
CA VAL A 337 3.16 -13.75 20.40
C VAL A 337 3.16 -14.48 21.76
N VAL A 338 3.99 -15.49 21.88
CA VAL A 338 4.19 -16.26 23.13
C VAL A 338 5.64 -16.12 23.56
N PRO A 339 5.91 -16.10 24.87
CA PRO A 339 7.28 -16.12 25.38
C PRO A 339 7.94 -17.44 25.01
N THR A 340 9.23 -17.40 24.72
CA THR A 340 10.05 -18.59 24.45
C THR A 340 11.41 -18.43 25.08
N THR A 341 11.98 -19.55 25.50
CA THR A 341 13.34 -19.60 26.09
C THR A 341 14.35 -19.10 25.06
N THR A 342 14.93 -17.94 25.31
CA THR A 342 15.86 -17.29 24.41
C THR A 342 17.00 -16.68 25.21
N PRO A 343 18.28 -16.96 24.88
CA PRO A 343 19.43 -16.38 25.56
C PRO A 343 19.40 -14.85 25.56
N ARG A 344 19.77 -14.22 26.66
CA ARG A 344 19.82 -12.76 26.81
C ARG A 344 21.20 -12.17 26.48
N CYS A 345 21.87 -12.71 25.47
CA CYS A 345 23.17 -12.29 25.00
C CYS A 345 23.15 -12.04 23.49
N SER A 346 24.20 -11.46 22.92
CA SER A 346 24.30 -11.26 21.48
C SER A 346 24.63 -12.57 20.75
N ALA A 347 24.36 -12.63 19.44
CA ALA A 347 24.76 -13.79 18.63
C ALA A 347 26.29 -13.99 18.64
N LYS A 348 27.05 -12.91 18.74
CA LYS A 348 28.51 -12.95 18.89
C LYS A 348 28.89 -13.67 20.18
N ASP A 349 28.29 -13.33 21.31
CA ASP A 349 28.59 -13.96 22.59
C ASP A 349 28.23 -15.46 22.60
N LEU A 350 27.21 -15.87 21.81
CA LEU A 350 26.84 -17.27 21.63
C LEU A 350 27.82 -18.06 20.78
N ASP A 351 28.38 -17.42 19.74
CA ASP A 351 29.41 -18.06 18.91
C ASP A 351 30.73 -18.20 19.68
N GLU A 352 31.05 -17.26 20.61
CA GLU A 352 32.22 -17.33 21.48
C GLU A 352 32.02 -18.35 22.64
N ASP A 353 30.80 -18.51 23.14
CA ASP A 353 30.49 -19.44 24.25
C ASP A 353 29.09 -20.10 24.01
N PRO A 354 29.11 -21.24 23.27
CA PRO A 354 27.86 -21.97 22.95
C PRO A 354 27.10 -22.50 24.16
N SER A 355 27.73 -22.63 25.35
CA SER A 355 27.07 -23.12 26.56
C SER A 355 25.94 -22.19 27.03
N ARG A 356 26.01 -20.92 26.69
CA ARG A 356 24.97 -19.92 27.01
C ARG A 356 23.65 -20.12 26.25
N MET A 357 23.64 -21.00 25.25
CA MET A 357 22.42 -21.37 24.53
C MET A 357 21.40 -22.10 25.42
N ASP A 358 21.87 -22.80 26.46
CA ASP A 358 21.02 -23.59 27.36
C ASP A 358 20.69 -22.85 28.67
N GLU A 359 21.26 -21.66 28.89
CA GLU A 359 20.92 -20.77 29.98
C GLU A 359 19.55 -20.11 29.72
N GLY A 360 18.47 -20.87 29.85
CA GLY A 360 17.12 -20.35 29.99
C GLY A 360 16.99 -19.58 31.30
N ASP A 361 16.09 -18.59 31.32
CA ASP A 361 15.79 -17.72 32.46
C ASP A 361 15.75 -18.53 33.79
N PRO A 362 16.57 -18.21 34.81
CA PRO A 362 16.65 -19.00 36.03
C PRO A 362 15.35 -19.07 36.89
N ASN A 363 14.25 -18.52 36.35
CA ASN A 363 12.97 -18.45 37.05
C ASN A 363 11.89 -19.46 36.52
N GLU A 364 12.20 -20.30 35.53
CA GLU A 364 11.28 -21.41 35.16
C GLU A 364 11.80 -22.73 35.77
N GLY A 365 11.26 -23.04 36.96
CA GLY A 365 11.41 -24.34 37.62
C GLY A 365 10.88 -25.47 36.73
N SER A 366 11.75 -26.41 36.45
CA SER A 366 11.56 -27.74 35.86
C SER A 366 10.14 -28.28 35.93
N THR A 367 9.47 -28.38 34.78
CA THR A 367 8.46 -29.41 34.55
C THR A 367 8.44 -29.78 33.08
N THR A 368 9.22 -30.76 32.70
CA THR A 368 9.07 -31.50 31.48
C THR A 368 7.80 -32.35 31.54
N PRO A 369 6.84 -32.23 30.61
CA PRO A 369 5.84 -33.27 30.46
C PRO A 369 6.37 -34.33 29.46
N ASN A 370 6.59 -35.54 30.00
CA ASN A 370 6.75 -36.77 29.22
C ASN A 370 5.54 -36.93 28.28
N LEU A 371 5.81 -36.95 26.99
CA LEU A 371 4.91 -37.42 25.96
C LEU A 371 5.13 -38.94 25.76
N ASP A 372 4.41 -39.74 26.56
CA ASP A 372 4.17 -41.13 26.23
C ASP A 372 2.74 -41.53 26.58
N LYS A 373 2.02 -41.94 25.52
CA LYS A 373 0.89 -42.87 25.51
C LYS A 373 -0.33 -42.61 26.39
N GLU A 374 -1.46 -42.35 25.74
CA GLU A 374 -2.57 -43.31 25.78
C GLU A 374 -3.76 -42.83 24.92
N SER A 375 -4.10 -43.67 23.99
CA SER A 375 -5.39 -43.71 23.28
C SER A 375 -6.49 -44.11 24.23
N SER A 376 -7.62 -43.42 24.27
CA SER A 376 -8.95 -44.02 24.46
C SER A 376 -10.08 -43.02 24.38
N SER A 377 -10.95 -43.30 23.43
CA SER A 377 -12.37 -42.94 23.30
C SER A 377 -13.10 -42.43 24.54
N ARG A 378 -13.90 -41.34 24.34
CA ARG A 378 -15.29 -41.24 24.83
C ARG A 378 -16.02 -40.00 24.36
N ASP A 379 -17.06 -40.30 23.62
CA ASP A 379 -18.44 -39.79 23.67
C ASP A 379 -18.77 -38.31 23.44
N VAL A 380 -19.45 -38.19 22.33
CA VAL A 380 -20.36 -37.16 21.82
C VAL A 380 -21.48 -36.89 22.84
N LYS A 381 -21.79 -35.62 23.10
CA LYS A 381 -23.18 -35.12 23.22
C LYS A 381 -23.30 -33.64 23.00
N ASP A 382 -24.08 -33.32 22.01
CA ASP A 382 -25.08 -32.25 21.84
C ASP A 382 -24.80 -30.83 22.37
N PHE A 383 -24.65 -29.91 21.44
CA PHE A 383 -25.26 -28.59 21.53
C PHE A 383 -25.74 -28.15 20.17
N ASP A 384 -27.03 -28.36 19.90
CA ASP A 384 -27.82 -27.73 18.85
C ASP A 384 -28.16 -26.29 19.20
N THR A 385 -28.33 -25.50 18.16
CA THR A 385 -29.09 -24.24 18.05
C THR A 385 -28.46 -22.96 18.61
N ILE A 386 -27.97 -22.10 17.71
CA ILE A 386 -28.30 -20.66 17.68
C ILE A 386 -28.05 -20.12 16.25
N ASP A 387 -29.11 -19.86 15.62
CA ASP A 387 -29.62 -18.69 14.87
C ASP A 387 -28.94 -18.24 13.57
N SER A 388 -29.68 -18.55 12.50
CA SER A 388 -29.61 -18.02 11.15
C SER A 388 -30.22 -16.60 11.07
N SER A 389 -29.50 -15.56 11.42
CA SER A 389 -29.99 -14.18 11.21
C SER A 389 -28.95 -13.13 10.82
N ILE A 390 -27.74 -13.52 10.41
CA ILE A 390 -26.70 -12.54 10.01
C ILE A 390 -26.29 -12.64 8.51
N ALA A 391 -27.00 -13.44 7.71
CA ALA A 391 -26.62 -13.66 6.30
C ALA A 391 -27.36 -12.76 5.28
N THR A 392 -28.25 -11.85 5.70
CA THR A 392 -29.05 -11.04 4.76
C THR A 392 -28.70 -9.56 4.67
N ASP A 393 -27.78 -9.05 5.50
CA ASP A 393 -27.43 -7.61 5.47
C ASP A 393 -26.15 -7.26 4.66
N ALA A 394 -25.49 -8.23 4.06
CA ALA A 394 -24.26 -7.99 3.28
C ALA A 394 -24.49 -7.81 1.78
N GLU A 395 -25.60 -8.32 1.23
CA GLU A 395 -25.89 -8.25 -0.23
C GLU A 395 -26.59 -6.97 -0.67
N GLU A 396 -27.19 -6.18 0.21
CA GLU A 396 -27.88 -4.93 -0.13
C GLU A 396 -26.99 -3.68 -0.16
N ARG A 397 -25.72 -3.77 0.26
CA ARG A 397 -24.81 -2.61 0.25
C ARG A 397 -23.85 -2.54 -0.95
N GLU A 398 -23.83 -3.52 -1.82
CA GLU A 398 -22.98 -3.52 -3.04
C GLU A 398 -23.66 -2.93 -4.29
N LEU A 399 -24.94 -2.55 -4.21
CA LEU A 399 -25.71 -1.99 -5.35
C LEU A 399 -25.85 -0.47 -5.31
N LEU A 400 -25.25 0.25 -4.35
CA LEU A 400 -25.38 1.71 -4.20
C LEU A 400 -24.07 2.44 -3.87
N ALA A 401 -22.90 1.98 -4.39
CA ALA A 401 -21.66 2.76 -4.31
C ALA A 401 -20.97 2.89 -5.67
#